data_fd6cf0c9a7bf071057dbe050f0bbb54e
#
_entry.id   fd6cf0c9a7bf071057dbe050f0bbb54e
#
_cell.length_a   1.000
_cell.length_b   1.000
_cell.length_c   1.000
_cell.angle_alpha   90.00
_cell.angle_beta   90.00
_cell.angle_gamma   90.00
#
_symmetry.space_group_name_H-M   'P 1'
#
loop_
_entity.id
_entity.type
_entity.pdbx_description
1 polymer ?
#
loop_
_entity_poly.entity_id
_entity_poly.type
_entity_poly.pdbx_seq_one_letter_code
_entity_poly.pdbx_strand_id
1 'polypeptide(L)'
;GNMNWAPSIMGVDNKIYQAQSWSIAEGRTFSDSELNSAGRVAVIGQTVKRELFGASDALGQTIRINKIPVTIIGVLNGKGQNTQGNDQDDLVFMPIDTVRKRISGITLSSPKAVRSIIVQVADERDMSLVEQEMDALLRQRLRTTANDQPFRIRNLSEMVETRAQTMQIFN
;
A
#
# COMPACT_ATOMS: atom_id res chain seq x y z
N GLY A 1 -5.74 13.96 24.64
CA GLY A 1 -5.17 15.04 23.83
C GLY A 1 -5.48 14.80 22.38
N ASN A 2 -6.12 15.76 21.69
CA ASN A 2 -6.34 15.71 20.26
C ASN A 2 -5.00 15.88 19.55
N MET A 3 -4.29 14.79 19.32
CA MET A 3 -3.20 14.81 18.37
C MET A 3 -3.80 14.69 16.96
N ASN A 4 -3.63 15.72 16.14
CA ASN A 4 -3.95 15.71 14.70
C ASN A 4 -2.91 14.86 13.93
N TRP A 5 -2.86 13.57 14.26
CA TRP A 5 -2.04 12.61 13.57
C TRP A 5 -2.93 11.68 12.75
N ALA A 6 -2.60 11.48 11.49
CA ALA A 6 -3.35 10.65 10.57
C ALA A 6 -2.37 9.75 9.79
N PRO A 7 -2.33 8.46 10.09
CA PRO A 7 -1.53 7.51 9.33
C PRO A 7 -2.09 7.35 7.91
N SER A 8 -1.24 6.89 7.00
CA SER A 8 -1.68 6.48 5.67
C SER A 8 -2.52 5.22 5.76
N ILE A 9 -3.77 5.25 5.29
CA ILE A 9 -4.64 4.08 5.23
C ILE A 9 -4.64 3.55 3.81
N MET A 10 -4.28 2.30 3.62
CA MET A 10 -4.19 1.63 2.32
C MET A 10 -5.05 0.38 2.28
N GLY A 11 -5.93 0.32 1.28
CA GLY A 11 -6.66 -0.91 0.93
C GLY A 11 -5.79 -1.80 0.06
N VAL A 12 -5.48 -3.00 0.52
CA VAL A 12 -4.54 -3.92 -0.11
C VAL A 12 -5.07 -5.35 -0.13
N ASP A 13 -4.45 -6.20 -0.92
CA ASP A 13 -4.50 -7.65 -0.78
C ASP A 13 -3.17 -8.20 -0.22
N ASN A 14 -3.08 -9.49 0.03
CA ASN A 14 -1.88 -10.09 0.62
C ASN A 14 -0.66 -10.09 -0.32
N LYS A 15 -0.80 -9.81 -1.59
CA LYS A 15 0.33 -9.70 -2.52
C LYS A 15 1.21 -8.49 -2.25
N ILE A 16 0.71 -7.50 -1.52
CA ILE A 16 1.47 -6.31 -1.13
C ILE A 16 2.72 -6.67 -0.31
N TYR A 17 2.65 -7.71 0.52
CA TYR A 17 3.77 -8.11 1.37
C TYR A 17 4.98 -8.54 0.54
N GLN A 18 4.76 -9.32 -0.51
CA GLN A 18 5.82 -9.71 -1.42
C GLN A 18 6.22 -8.55 -2.34
N ALA A 19 5.25 -7.86 -2.95
CA ALA A 19 5.50 -6.82 -3.94
C ALA A 19 6.30 -5.63 -3.40
N GLN A 20 6.13 -5.32 -2.12
CA GLN A 20 6.85 -4.23 -1.45
C GLN A 20 7.78 -4.70 -0.32
N SER A 21 8.09 -5.97 -0.26
CA SER A 21 9.00 -6.54 0.75
C SER A 21 8.59 -6.20 2.20
N TRP A 22 7.30 -6.25 2.48
CA TRP A 22 6.80 -6.15 3.85
C TRP A 22 6.80 -7.52 4.51
N SER A 23 7.11 -7.56 5.80
CA SER A 23 7.00 -8.77 6.62
C SER A 23 6.26 -8.49 7.92
N ILE A 24 5.68 -9.52 8.51
CA ILE A 24 4.94 -9.47 9.77
C ILE A 24 5.92 -9.65 10.93
N ALA A 25 5.91 -8.72 11.88
CA ALA A 25 6.63 -8.84 13.15
C ALA A 25 5.82 -9.58 14.20
N GLU A 26 4.51 -9.28 14.27
CA GLU A 26 3.60 -9.86 15.25
C GLU A 26 2.26 -10.17 14.57
N GLY A 27 1.62 -11.28 14.92
CA GLY A 27 0.31 -11.64 14.37
C GLY A 27 0.38 -12.27 12.99
N ARG A 28 -0.52 -11.87 12.11
CA ARG A 28 -0.73 -12.51 10.80
C ARG A 28 -1.20 -11.51 9.73
N THR A 29 -1.20 -11.96 8.49
CA THR A 29 -1.82 -11.28 7.35
C THR A 29 -3.33 -11.55 7.29
N PHE A 30 -4.02 -10.99 6.29
CA PHE A 30 -5.46 -11.21 6.08
C PHE A 30 -5.75 -12.65 5.65
N SER A 31 -6.83 -13.23 6.15
CA SER A 31 -7.39 -14.47 5.60
C SER A 31 -8.16 -14.19 4.31
N ASP A 32 -8.36 -15.22 3.49
CA ASP A 32 -9.18 -15.10 2.28
C ASP A 32 -10.63 -14.69 2.60
N SER A 33 -11.17 -15.18 3.70
CA SER A 33 -12.49 -14.77 4.18
C SER A 33 -12.56 -13.29 4.50
N GLU A 34 -11.55 -12.74 5.19
CA GLU A 34 -11.48 -11.31 5.53
C GLU A 34 -11.33 -10.43 4.28
N LEU A 35 -10.55 -10.87 3.29
CA LEU A 35 -10.43 -10.19 2.00
C LEU A 35 -11.77 -10.17 1.24
N ASN A 36 -12.44 -11.30 1.17
CA ASN A 36 -13.67 -11.46 0.38
C ASN A 36 -14.92 -10.84 1.06
N SER A 37 -14.96 -10.80 2.39
CA SER A 37 -16.10 -10.27 3.16
C SER A 37 -15.98 -8.80 3.54
N ALA A 38 -14.95 -8.09 3.10
CA ALA A 38 -14.62 -6.75 3.57
C ALA A 38 -14.46 -6.71 5.11
N GLY A 39 -13.64 -7.61 5.65
CA GLY A 39 -13.39 -7.78 7.08
C GLY A 39 -12.90 -6.48 7.74
N ARG A 40 -13.34 -6.23 8.97
CA ARG A 40 -12.92 -5.06 9.75
C ARG A 40 -11.64 -5.38 10.53
N VAL A 41 -10.58 -5.65 9.80
CA VAL A 41 -9.27 -6.01 10.34
C VAL A 41 -8.19 -5.11 9.75
N ALA A 42 -7.10 -4.93 10.48
CA ALA A 42 -5.98 -4.12 10.05
C ALA A 42 -4.64 -4.76 10.43
N VAL A 43 -3.64 -4.48 9.61
CA VAL A 43 -2.23 -4.69 9.90
C VAL A 43 -1.57 -3.32 9.94
N ILE A 44 -0.86 -3.01 11.02
CA ILE A 44 -0.32 -1.67 11.29
C ILE A 44 1.20 -1.66 11.23
N GLY A 45 1.75 -0.51 10.84
CA GLY A 45 3.19 -0.26 10.90
C GLY A 45 3.67 0.07 12.31
N GLN A 46 5.01 0.08 12.51
CA GLN A 46 5.63 0.29 13.82
C GLN A 46 5.34 1.68 14.40
N THR A 47 5.29 2.71 13.56
CA THR A 47 4.96 4.06 14.03
C THR A 47 3.53 4.13 14.53
N VAL A 48 2.57 3.52 13.84
CA VAL A 48 1.17 3.45 14.29
C VAL A 48 1.06 2.69 15.61
N LYS A 49 1.77 1.56 15.76
CA LYS A 49 1.81 0.81 17.03
C LYS A 49 2.33 1.69 18.15
N ARG A 50 3.45 2.37 17.97
CA ARG A 50 4.06 3.23 18.96
C ARG A 50 3.14 4.38 19.37
N GLU A 51 2.52 5.07 18.42
CA GLU A 51 1.67 6.21 18.68
C GLU A 51 0.36 5.85 19.41
N LEU A 52 -0.23 4.70 19.07
CA LEU A 52 -1.52 4.29 19.65
C LEU A 52 -1.37 3.48 20.95
N PHE A 53 -0.35 2.66 21.06
CA PHE A 53 -0.22 1.67 22.14
C PHE A 53 1.06 1.82 22.96
N GLY A 54 2.05 2.57 22.47
CA GLY A 54 3.36 2.68 23.12
C GLY A 54 4.02 1.31 23.27
N ALA A 55 4.25 0.90 24.52
CA ALA A 55 4.83 -0.40 24.86
C ALA A 55 3.77 -1.52 25.02
N SER A 56 2.48 -1.19 24.95
CA SER A 56 1.39 -2.16 25.12
C SER A 56 1.21 -3.03 23.86
N ASP A 57 0.61 -4.21 24.07
CA ASP A 57 0.26 -5.11 22.98
C ASP A 57 -0.84 -4.51 22.11
N ALA A 58 -0.62 -4.52 20.79
CA ALA A 58 -1.56 -4.02 19.81
C ALA A 58 -2.47 -5.13 19.24
N LEU A 59 -2.04 -6.39 19.28
CA LEU A 59 -2.81 -7.49 18.71
C LEU A 59 -4.14 -7.69 19.44
N GLY A 60 -5.21 -7.87 18.66
CA GLY A 60 -6.55 -8.03 19.17
C GLY A 60 -7.23 -6.75 19.67
N GLN A 61 -6.49 -5.64 19.73
CA GLN A 61 -7.06 -4.35 20.10
C GLN A 61 -7.93 -3.80 18.97
N THR A 62 -8.96 -3.02 19.33
CA THR A 62 -9.84 -2.37 18.39
C THR A 62 -9.56 -0.89 18.33
N ILE A 63 -9.30 -0.37 17.14
CA ILE A 63 -9.16 1.05 16.85
C ILE A 63 -10.34 1.55 16.02
N ARG A 64 -10.54 2.86 15.98
CA ARG A 64 -11.57 3.47 15.14
C ARG A 64 -10.96 4.20 13.96
N ILE A 65 -11.33 3.79 12.75
CA ILE A 65 -10.96 4.45 11.50
C ILE A 65 -12.24 4.97 10.84
N ASN A 66 -12.37 6.28 10.66
CA ASN A 66 -13.61 6.90 10.16
C ASN A 66 -14.88 6.41 10.89
N LYS A 67 -14.83 6.35 12.23
CA LYS A 67 -15.92 5.88 13.11
C LYS A 67 -16.19 4.36 13.01
N ILE A 68 -15.46 3.61 12.19
CA ILE A 68 -15.62 2.16 12.02
C ILE A 68 -14.65 1.46 12.97
N PRO A 69 -15.14 0.52 13.81
CA PRO A 69 -14.26 -0.30 14.63
C PRO A 69 -13.52 -1.31 13.78
N VAL A 70 -12.20 -1.39 13.96
CA VAL A 70 -11.29 -2.27 13.21
C VAL A 70 -10.38 -2.98 14.20
N THR A 71 -10.28 -4.30 14.10
CA THR A 71 -9.43 -5.11 14.97
C THR A 71 -8.03 -5.26 14.37
N ILE A 72 -7.00 -5.03 15.17
CA ILE A 72 -5.61 -5.21 14.77
C ILE A 72 -5.27 -6.70 14.83
N ILE A 73 -4.85 -7.26 13.71
CA ILE A 73 -4.49 -8.68 13.56
C ILE A 73 -3.00 -8.90 13.31
N GLY A 74 -2.28 -7.85 12.96
CA GLY A 74 -0.85 -7.94 12.70
C GLY A 74 -0.14 -6.60 12.85
N VAL A 75 1.16 -6.69 13.08
CA VAL A 75 2.10 -5.56 13.12
C VAL A 75 3.25 -5.86 12.17
N LEU A 76 3.58 -4.90 11.32
CA LEU A 76 4.67 -5.03 10.34
C LEU A 76 6.04 -4.88 11.02
N ASN A 77 7.05 -5.51 10.45
CA ASN A 77 8.44 -5.13 10.71
C ASN A 77 8.71 -3.71 10.21
N GLY A 78 9.48 -2.94 10.97
CA GLY A 78 9.81 -1.57 10.61
C GLY A 78 10.74 -1.51 9.39
N LYS A 79 10.51 -0.55 8.51
CA LYS A 79 11.39 -0.19 7.40
C LYS A 79 12.11 1.14 7.65
N GLY A 80 11.63 1.94 8.61
CA GLY A 80 12.15 3.27 8.90
C GLY A 80 11.81 4.30 7.82
N GLN A 81 12.66 5.30 7.67
CA GLN A 81 12.49 6.35 6.68
C GLN A 81 12.98 5.90 5.29
N ASN A 82 12.26 6.31 4.27
CA ASN A 82 12.72 6.14 2.89
C ASN A 82 13.80 7.17 2.53
N THR A 83 14.36 7.07 1.33
CA THR A 83 15.39 7.99 0.81
C THR A 83 14.95 9.46 0.72
N GLN A 84 13.67 9.72 0.88
CA GLN A 84 13.07 11.07 0.86
C GLN A 84 12.81 11.60 2.28
N GLY A 85 13.15 10.83 3.32
CA GLY A 85 12.90 11.19 4.71
C GLY A 85 11.46 10.92 5.19
N ASN A 86 10.61 10.31 4.37
CA ASN A 86 9.25 9.95 4.77
C ASN A 86 9.25 8.66 5.59
N ASP A 87 8.51 8.65 6.69
CA ASP A 87 8.33 7.47 7.52
C ASP A 87 7.45 6.45 6.78
N GLN A 88 8.04 5.28 6.48
CA GLN A 88 7.34 4.18 5.84
C GLN A 88 6.46 3.41 6.80
N ASP A 89 6.72 3.52 8.10
CA ASP A 89 6.07 2.74 9.14
C ASP A 89 4.78 3.40 9.68
N ASP A 90 4.47 4.62 9.20
CA ASP A 90 3.25 5.35 9.53
C ASP A 90 2.10 4.99 8.57
N LEU A 91 1.71 3.72 8.59
CA LEU A 91 0.67 3.20 7.71
C LEU A 91 -0.21 2.14 8.37
N VAL A 92 -1.41 1.98 7.81
CA VAL A 92 -2.39 0.96 8.17
C VAL A 92 -2.83 0.25 6.89
N PHE A 93 -2.62 -1.05 6.84
CA PHE A 93 -3.18 -1.91 5.79
C PHE A 93 -4.54 -2.46 6.22
N MET A 94 -5.49 -2.42 5.33
CA MET A 94 -6.81 -3.03 5.48
C MET A 94 -7.16 -3.79 4.19
N PRO A 95 -8.07 -4.77 4.23
CA PRO A 95 -8.56 -5.38 3.00
C PRO A 95 -9.10 -4.32 2.05
N ILE A 96 -8.75 -4.42 0.77
CA ILE A 96 -9.10 -3.39 -0.22
C ILE A 96 -10.61 -3.15 -0.30
N ASP A 97 -11.40 -4.20 -0.17
CA ASP A 97 -12.86 -4.07 -0.19
C ASP A 97 -13.41 -3.41 1.08
N THR A 98 -12.73 -3.55 2.21
CA THR A 98 -13.06 -2.82 3.44
C THR A 98 -12.88 -1.31 3.25
N VAL A 99 -11.75 -0.91 2.68
CA VAL A 99 -11.49 0.52 2.41
C VAL A 99 -12.50 1.06 1.40
N ARG A 100 -12.76 0.35 0.32
CA ARG A 100 -13.75 0.76 -0.69
C ARG A 100 -15.13 0.98 -0.10
N LYS A 101 -15.64 -0.04 0.59
CA LYS A 101 -17.04 -0.08 1.06
C LYS A 101 -17.30 0.74 2.30
N ARG A 102 -16.29 0.92 3.16
CA ARG A 102 -16.48 1.44 4.51
C ARG A 102 -15.71 2.72 4.82
N ILE A 103 -14.57 2.95 4.17
CA ILE A 103 -13.70 4.09 4.45
C ILE A 103 -13.87 5.18 3.39
N SER A 104 -13.67 4.84 2.12
CA SER A 104 -13.68 5.83 1.02
C SER A 104 -15.05 6.10 0.45
N GLY A 105 -16.05 5.27 0.77
CA GLY A 105 -17.32 5.26 0.07
C GLY A 105 -17.18 4.66 -1.35
N ILE A 106 -18.21 3.96 -1.82
CA ILE A 106 -18.22 3.44 -3.19
C ILE A 106 -18.70 4.56 -4.11
N THR A 107 -17.85 4.96 -5.05
CA THR A 107 -18.34 5.67 -6.22
C THR A 107 -19.06 4.66 -7.10
N LEU A 108 -20.36 4.79 -7.27
CA LEU A 108 -21.20 3.85 -8.04
C LEU A 108 -20.70 3.62 -9.48
N SER A 109 -19.98 4.60 -10.04
CA SER A 109 -19.42 4.53 -11.40
C SER A 109 -18.21 3.60 -11.54
N SER A 110 -17.51 3.25 -10.45
CA SER A 110 -16.30 2.41 -10.50
C SER A 110 -16.09 1.61 -9.22
N PRO A 111 -16.96 0.62 -8.93
CA PRO A 111 -16.92 -0.10 -7.65
C PRO A 111 -15.66 -0.98 -7.46
N LYS A 112 -14.95 -1.27 -8.54
CA LYS A 112 -13.69 -2.05 -8.53
C LYS A 112 -12.45 -1.21 -8.84
N ALA A 113 -12.58 0.12 -8.86
CA ALA A 113 -11.44 0.99 -9.13
C ALA A 113 -10.33 0.79 -8.10
N VAL A 114 -9.09 0.86 -8.58
CA VAL A 114 -7.87 0.90 -7.77
C VAL A 114 -7.12 2.18 -8.10
N ARG A 115 -6.41 2.72 -7.10
CA ARG A 115 -5.61 3.94 -7.28
C ARG A 115 -4.27 3.62 -7.92
N SER A 116 -3.70 2.48 -7.58
CA SER A 116 -2.42 2.02 -8.11
C SER A 116 -2.37 0.50 -8.17
N ILE A 117 -1.60 -0.02 -9.12
CA ILE A 117 -1.25 -1.43 -9.24
C ILE A 117 0.27 -1.50 -9.10
N ILE A 118 0.74 -2.34 -8.19
CA ILE A 118 2.16 -2.56 -7.96
C ILE A 118 2.52 -3.92 -8.51
N VAL A 119 3.52 -3.95 -9.39
CA VAL A 119 4.02 -5.18 -10.03
C VAL A 119 5.49 -5.35 -9.64
N GLN A 120 5.82 -6.51 -9.12
CA GLN A 120 7.21 -6.92 -8.92
C GLN A 120 7.68 -7.73 -10.12
N VAL A 121 8.78 -7.27 -10.75
CA VAL A 121 9.41 -7.98 -11.86
C VAL A 121 10.48 -8.90 -11.29
N ALA A 122 10.51 -10.15 -11.75
CA ALA A 122 11.42 -11.16 -11.22
C ALA A 122 12.90 -10.91 -11.60
N ASP A 123 13.14 -10.33 -12.77
CA ASP A 123 14.46 -10.00 -13.27
C ASP A 123 14.46 -8.57 -13.84
N GLU A 124 15.38 -7.74 -13.38
CA GLU A 124 15.50 -6.34 -13.84
C GLU A 124 15.72 -6.21 -15.35
N ARG A 125 16.33 -7.23 -15.97
CA ARG A 125 16.53 -7.28 -17.43
C ARG A 125 15.24 -7.31 -18.22
N ASP A 126 14.16 -7.81 -17.61
CA ASP A 126 12.84 -7.89 -18.22
C ASP A 126 11.97 -6.64 -17.97
N MET A 127 12.48 -5.67 -17.24
CA MET A 127 11.70 -4.49 -16.82
C MET A 127 11.04 -3.78 -18.00
N SER A 128 11.82 -3.45 -19.03
CA SER A 128 11.29 -2.76 -20.22
C SER A 128 10.24 -3.57 -20.97
N LEU A 129 10.42 -4.90 -21.04
CA LEU A 129 9.44 -5.78 -21.67
C LEU A 129 8.15 -5.82 -20.86
N VAL A 130 8.25 -5.96 -19.55
CA VAL A 130 7.09 -5.97 -18.66
C VAL A 130 6.34 -4.64 -18.71
N GLU A 131 7.04 -3.50 -18.74
CA GLU A 131 6.42 -2.18 -18.91
C GLU A 131 5.61 -2.08 -20.21
N GLN A 132 6.15 -2.56 -21.34
CA GLN A 132 5.45 -2.56 -22.62
C GLN A 132 4.22 -3.47 -22.57
N GLU A 133 4.34 -4.66 -22.01
CA GLU A 133 3.22 -5.59 -21.86
C GLU A 133 2.13 -5.05 -20.95
N MET A 134 2.51 -4.38 -19.86
CA MET A 134 1.57 -3.71 -18.95
C MET A 134 0.84 -2.56 -19.66
N ASP A 135 1.55 -1.72 -20.42
CA ASP A 135 0.95 -0.63 -21.17
C ASP A 135 -0.09 -1.17 -22.18
N ALA A 136 0.29 -2.16 -22.98
CA ALA A 136 -0.58 -2.79 -23.96
C ALA A 136 -1.83 -3.41 -23.30
N LEU A 137 -1.66 -4.16 -22.22
CA LEU A 137 -2.75 -4.80 -21.48
C LEU A 137 -3.69 -3.77 -20.86
N LEU A 138 -3.17 -2.73 -20.23
CA LEU A 138 -3.98 -1.69 -19.60
C LEU A 138 -4.77 -0.89 -20.65
N ARG A 139 -4.17 -0.55 -21.79
CA ARG A 139 -4.88 0.11 -22.89
C ARG A 139 -6.01 -0.75 -23.44
N GLN A 140 -5.75 -2.04 -23.63
CA GLN A 140 -6.78 -2.98 -24.07
C GLN A 140 -7.93 -3.05 -23.06
N ARG A 141 -7.63 -3.14 -21.78
CA ARG A 141 -8.65 -3.23 -20.71
C ARG A 141 -9.45 -1.96 -20.52
N LEU A 142 -8.80 -0.82 -20.63
CA LEU A 142 -9.42 0.50 -20.50
C LEU A 142 -10.06 0.99 -21.81
N ARG A 143 -9.86 0.26 -22.92
CA ARG A 143 -10.34 0.63 -24.27
C ARG A 143 -9.86 2.03 -24.67
N THR A 144 -8.58 2.31 -24.44
CA THR A 144 -7.96 3.61 -24.73
C THR A 144 -6.95 3.50 -25.85
N THR A 145 -6.65 4.64 -26.48
CA THR A 145 -5.65 4.76 -27.56
C THR A 145 -4.31 5.27 -27.01
N ALA A 146 -3.28 5.27 -27.86
CA ALA A 146 -1.97 5.80 -27.49
C ALA A 146 -1.97 7.31 -27.16
N ASN A 147 -2.97 8.06 -27.66
CA ASN A 147 -3.10 9.49 -27.41
C ASN A 147 -3.75 9.82 -26.06
N ASP A 148 -4.41 8.85 -25.45
CA ASP A 148 -5.01 9.01 -24.13
C ASP A 148 -3.99 8.64 -23.04
N GLN A 149 -4.00 9.36 -21.92
CA GLN A 149 -3.14 9.06 -20.77
C GLN A 149 -3.97 8.75 -19.51
N PRO A 150 -4.74 7.66 -19.50
CA PRO A 150 -5.60 7.31 -18.37
C PRO A 150 -4.83 6.74 -17.18
N PHE A 151 -3.57 6.37 -17.36
CA PHE A 151 -2.66 5.84 -16.34
C PHE A 151 -1.21 6.28 -16.62
N ARG A 152 -0.35 6.04 -15.65
CA ARG A 152 1.08 6.26 -15.77
C ARG A 152 1.83 5.06 -15.19
N ILE A 153 2.75 4.49 -15.93
CA ILE A 153 3.68 3.48 -15.45
C ILE A 153 4.93 4.19 -14.91
N ARG A 154 5.43 3.74 -13.78
CA ARG A 154 6.66 4.26 -13.16
C ARG A 154 7.56 3.10 -12.81
N ASN A 155 8.78 3.16 -13.25
CA ASN A 155 9.85 2.27 -12.84
C ASN A 155 10.56 2.85 -11.61
N LEU A 156 10.44 2.18 -10.49
CA LEU A 156 11.01 2.66 -9.23
C LEU A 156 12.54 2.51 -9.21
N SER A 157 13.11 1.52 -9.92
CA SER A 157 14.56 1.34 -10.02
C SER A 157 15.23 2.49 -10.74
N GLU A 158 14.69 2.92 -11.88
CA GLU A 158 15.21 4.10 -12.61
C GLU A 158 15.15 5.40 -11.79
N MET A 159 14.12 5.55 -10.96
CA MET A 159 14.01 6.70 -10.07
C MET A 159 15.11 6.75 -9.02
N VAL A 160 15.56 5.59 -8.54
CA VAL A 160 16.67 5.48 -7.58
C VAL A 160 17.99 5.79 -8.25
N GLU A 161 18.26 5.25 -9.43
CA GLU A 161 19.49 5.49 -10.19
C GLU A 161 19.66 6.95 -10.61
N THR A 162 18.60 7.57 -11.12
CA THR A 162 18.63 9.00 -11.52
C THR A 162 18.96 9.91 -10.34
N ARG A 163 18.50 9.58 -9.13
CA ARG A 163 18.83 10.36 -7.93
C ARG A 163 20.26 10.16 -7.45
N ALA A 164 20.76 8.91 -7.50
CA ALA A 164 22.15 8.61 -7.15
C ALA A 164 23.12 9.38 -8.06
N GLN A 165 22.85 9.45 -9.37
CA GLN A 165 23.64 10.22 -10.32
C GLN A 165 23.56 11.73 -10.07
N THR A 166 22.39 12.26 -9.72
CA THR A 166 22.24 13.70 -9.41
C THR A 166 23.01 14.09 -8.16
N MET A 167 23.07 13.25 -7.14
CA MET A 167 23.86 13.51 -5.93
C MET A 167 25.38 13.46 -6.17
N GLN A 168 25.86 12.69 -7.15
CA GLN A 168 27.29 12.66 -7.51
C GLN A 168 27.76 13.90 -8.28
N ILE A 169 26.86 14.63 -8.93
CA ILE A 169 27.21 15.85 -9.69
C ILE A 169 27.35 17.06 -8.77
N PHE A 170 26.84 17.01 -7.53
CA PHE A 170 26.91 18.12 -6.57
C PHE A 170 27.97 17.94 -5.47
N ASN A 171 28.81 16.92 -5.56
CA ASN A 171 30.03 16.76 -4.74
C ASN A 171 31.28 16.96 -5.62
#